data_e182e8eec289eef4088426c763ebb4b6
#
_entry.id   e182e8eec289eef4088426c763ebb4b6
#
_cell.length_a   1.000
_cell.length_b   1.000
_cell.length_c   1.000
_cell.angle_alpha   90.00
_cell.angle_beta   90.00
_cell.angle_gamma   90.00
#
_symmetry.space_group_name_H-M   'P 1'
#
loop_
_entity.id
_entity.type
_entity.pdbx_description
1 polymer ?
#
loop_
_entity_poly.entity_id
_entity_poly.type
_entity_poly.pdbx_seq_one_letter_code
_entity_poly.pdbx_strand_id
1 'polypeptide(L)'
;MTRGIIVKINSTMYTVKSENETFNCVLRGKFRYDKITPCVGDRVLFNKDELIINEILERDNYLDRPPVANIDYNIIVTSLKKPDFNSTLLDKLISISEIKNIEPILLFTKLDLVNRSELKEFKQLMKYYKSIGYNVFTNKKINKLKKLLRNKIVTVSGQTGAGKSTFINKLDKNLNLKTNEISESLGRGKHTTRIVELFNINNIYIMDTPGFSQIDFNKDDLDKIDYSFKEFRNSNCQFKDCKHLKEKGCSIIDNKNILKSRYDNYIRFIKGDNIR
;
A
#
# COMPACT_ATOMS: atom_id res chain seq x y z
N MET A 1 19.51 11.19 -22.91
CA MET A 1 18.36 11.15 -21.99
C MET A 1 18.58 10.07 -20.97
N THR A 2 18.46 10.39 -19.71
CA THR A 2 18.68 9.47 -18.59
C THR A 2 17.35 9.12 -17.93
N ARG A 3 17.20 7.88 -17.44
CA ARG A 3 16.03 7.46 -16.66
C ARG A 3 16.22 7.82 -15.19
N GLY A 4 15.15 8.29 -14.55
CA GLY A 4 15.13 8.57 -13.13
C GLY A 4 13.74 8.43 -12.54
N ILE A 5 13.64 8.61 -11.23
CA ILE A 5 12.39 8.59 -10.46
C ILE A 5 12.28 9.89 -9.67
N ILE A 6 11.14 10.56 -9.72
CA ILE A 6 10.86 11.73 -8.88
C ILE A 6 10.72 11.27 -7.43
N VAL A 7 11.64 11.67 -6.57
CA VAL A 7 11.63 11.30 -5.15
C VAL A 7 11.12 12.41 -4.24
N LYS A 8 11.10 13.66 -4.72
CA LYS A 8 10.63 14.82 -3.96
C LYS A 8 10.13 15.91 -4.89
N ILE A 9 9.08 16.59 -4.48
CA ILE A 9 8.53 17.76 -5.18
C ILE A 9 8.46 18.91 -4.18
N ASN A 10 9.05 20.04 -4.56
CA ASN A 10 8.99 21.29 -3.83
C ASN A 10 8.64 22.42 -4.81
N SER A 11 7.36 22.80 -4.86
CA SER A 11 6.84 23.79 -5.80
C SER A 11 7.14 23.40 -7.27
N THR A 12 8.05 24.10 -7.92
CA THR A 12 8.45 23.86 -9.33
C THR A 12 9.73 23.04 -9.48
N MET A 13 10.33 22.65 -8.37
CA MET A 13 11.56 21.86 -8.33
C MET A 13 11.27 20.39 -8.08
N TYR A 14 11.81 19.52 -8.89
CA TYR A 14 11.64 18.07 -8.86
C TYR A 14 12.99 17.42 -8.57
N THR A 15 13.14 16.78 -7.42
CA THR A 15 14.33 15.99 -7.14
C THR A 15 14.16 14.62 -7.81
N VAL A 16 14.99 14.38 -8.82
CA VAL A 16 15.01 13.12 -9.58
C VAL A 16 16.19 12.27 -9.10
N LYS A 17 15.94 11.04 -8.72
CA LYS A 17 16.97 10.06 -8.43
C LYS A 17 17.25 9.22 -9.67
N SER A 18 18.53 9.10 -10.05
CA SER A 18 19.02 8.22 -11.10
C SER A 18 20.24 7.49 -10.57
N GLU A 19 20.21 6.16 -10.55
CA GLU A 19 21.24 5.33 -9.94
C GLU A 19 21.54 5.72 -8.50
N ASN A 20 22.75 6.21 -8.20
CA ASN A 20 23.17 6.63 -6.86
C ASN A 20 23.16 8.16 -6.66
N GLU A 21 22.77 8.91 -7.69
CA GLU A 21 22.80 10.38 -7.70
C GLU A 21 21.39 10.96 -7.66
N THR A 22 21.30 12.21 -7.21
CA THR A 22 20.07 13.01 -7.22
C THR A 22 20.28 14.32 -7.94
N PHE A 23 19.29 14.71 -8.75
CA PHE A 23 19.31 15.89 -9.59
C PHE A 23 18.09 16.74 -9.28
N ASN A 24 18.29 18.05 -9.09
CA ASN A 24 17.19 18.98 -8.92
C ASN A 24 16.80 19.53 -10.31
N CYS A 25 15.72 19.03 -10.85
CA CYS A 25 15.26 19.30 -12.19
C CYS A 25 14.04 20.22 -12.21
N VAL A 26 13.81 20.84 -13.36
CA VAL A 26 12.56 21.53 -13.68
C VAL A 26 11.84 20.82 -14.84
N LEU A 27 10.54 21.07 -14.98
CA LEU A 27 9.79 20.53 -16.12
C LEU A 27 10.02 21.35 -17.38
N ARG A 28 10.07 20.68 -18.51
CA ARG A 28 10.00 21.32 -19.82
C ARG A 28 8.64 22.02 -19.98
N GLY A 29 8.63 23.21 -20.61
CA GLY A 29 7.43 24.06 -20.72
C GLY A 29 6.18 23.38 -21.31
N LYS A 30 6.35 22.36 -22.18
CA LYS A 30 5.25 21.60 -22.81
C LYS A 30 4.28 20.94 -21.79
N PHE A 31 4.76 20.53 -20.61
CA PHE A 31 3.91 19.86 -19.60
C PHE A 31 2.80 20.76 -19.02
N ARG A 32 2.92 22.09 -19.19
CA ARG A 32 1.84 23.02 -18.82
C ARG A 32 0.61 22.86 -19.72
N TYR A 33 0.77 22.34 -20.93
CA TYR A 33 -0.30 22.14 -21.91
C TYR A 33 -0.90 20.71 -21.83
N ASP A 34 -0.12 19.71 -21.43
CA ASP A 34 -0.51 18.28 -21.49
C ASP A 34 -1.38 17.82 -20.31
N LYS A 35 -1.75 18.73 -19.40
CA LYS A 35 -2.56 18.45 -18.17
C LYS A 35 -2.04 17.31 -17.29
N ILE A 36 -0.81 16.84 -17.52
CA ILE A 36 -0.20 15.80 -16.67
C ILE A 36 0.48 16.50 -15.51
N THR A 37 -0.05 16.31 -14.32
CA THR A 37 0.59 16.78 -13.09
C THR A 37 1.60 15.73 -12.61
N PRO A 38 2.91 16.06 -12.58
CA PRO A 38 3.91 15.16 -12.06
C PRO A 38 3.68 14.89 -10.59
N CYS A 39 3.98 13.67 -10.18
CA CYS A 39 3.92 13.28 -8.76
C CYS A 39 5.16 12.49 -8.36
N VAL A 40 5.32 12.35 -7.06
CA VAL A 40 6.38 11.52 -6.49
C VAL A 40 6.16 10.07 -6.91
N GLY A 41 7.25 9.36 -7.25
CA GLY A 41 7.20 8.02 -7.82
C GLY A 41 7.13 7.97 -9.35
N ASP A 42 6.90 9.11 -10.04
CA ASP A 42 6.93 9.12 -11.49
C ASP A 42 8.30 8.71 -12.03
N ARG A 43 8.29 7.80 -12.99
CA ARG A 43 9.46 7.48 -13.80
C ARG A 43 9.58 8.50 -14.90
N VAL A 44 10.77 9.06 -15.08
CA VAL A 44 11.00 10.18 -16.01
C VAL A 44 12.21 9.95 -16.90
N LEU A 45 12.19 10.58 -18.09
CA LEU A 45 13.38 10.81 -18.88
C LEU A 45 13.81 12.27 -18.72
N PHE A 46 15.05 12.50 -18.33
CA PHE A 46 15.58 13.83 -18.08
C PHE A 46 16.97 14.03 -18.70
N ASN A 47 17.33 15.28 -18.95
CA ASN A 47 18.66 15.68 -19.35
C ASN A 47 19.47 16.02 -18.09
N LYS A 48 20.59 15.32 -17.86
CA LYS A 48 21.46 15.54 -16.70
C LYS A 48 22.19 16.89 -16.74
N ASP A 49 22.55 17.35 -17.93
CA ASP A 49 23.34 18.58 -18.11
C ASP A 49 22.45 19.82 -17.96
N GLU A 50 21.25 19.77 -18.53
CA GLU A 50 20.29 20.88 -18.50
C GLU A 50 19.40 20.85 -17.26
N LEU A 51 19.35 19.74 -16.51
CA LEU A 51 18.48 19.51 -15.37
C LEU A 51 16.99 19.67 -15.72
N ILE A 52 16.60 19.18 -16.90
CA ILE A 52 15.24 19.31 -17.43
C ILE A 52 14.59 17.92 -17.54
N ILE A 53 13.39 17.75 -16.98
CA ILE A 53 12.53 16.61 -17.21
C ILE A 53 11.85 16.79 -18.57
N ASN A 54 12.12 15.86 -19.48
CA ASN A 54 11.62 15.89 -20.85
C ASN A 54 10.36 15.04 -21.06
N GLU A 55 10.20 13.97 -20.25
CA GLU A 55 9.10 13.03 -20.39
C GLU A 55 8.76 12.39 -19.05
N ILE A 56 7.46 12.16 -18.80
CA ILE A 56 6.94 11.35 -17.73
C ILE A 56 6.45 10.05 -18.35
N LEU A 57 7.00 8.92 -17.90
CA LEU A 57 6.64 7.62 -18.44
C LEU A 57 5.29 7.16 -17.88
N GLU A 58 4.67 6.21 -18.55
CA GLU A 58 3.40 5.61 -18.14
C GLU A 58 3.48 5.07 -16.70
N ARG A 59 2.41 5.30 -15.95
CA ARG A 59 2.27 4.88 -14.57
C ARG A 59 1.64 3.49 -14.49
N ASP A 60 2.25 2.58 -13.72
CA ASP A 60 1.65 1.27 -13.42
C ASP A 60 0.44 1.41 -12.48
N ASN A 61 0.50 2.38 -11.58
CA ASN A 61 -0.56 2.73 -10.64
C ASN A 61 -0.40 4.15 -10.12
N TYR A 62 -1.46 4.66 -9.49
CA TYR A 62 -1.51 6.01 -8.96
C TYR A 62 -2.46 6.14 -7.77
N LEU A 63 -2.03 6.87 -6.75
CA LEU A 63 -2.86 7.32 -5.63
C LEU A 63 -3.07 8.82 -5.73
N ASP A 64 -4.32 9.27 -5.53
CA ASP A 64 -4.68 10.70 -5.57
C ASP A 64 -4.33 11.42 -4.28
N ARG A 65 -4.40 10.72 -3.15
CA ARG A 65 -4.23 11.33 -1.82
C ARG A 65 -3.41 10.43 -0.90
N PRO A 66 -2.15 10.77 -0.67
CA PRO A 66 -1.37 11.81 -1.36
C PRO A 66 -1.01 11.37 -2.78
N PRO A 67 -0.73 12.31 -3.72
CA PRO A 67 -0.44 11.99 -5.11
C PRO A 67 0.91 11.27 -5.23
N VAL A 68 0.86 9.98 -5.57
CA VAL A 68 2.04 9.12 -5.75
C VAL A 68 1.79 8.07 -6.81
N ALA A 69 2.78 7.84 -7.65
CA ALA A 69 2.75 6.85 -8.72
C ALA A 69 3.71 5.70 -8.47
N ASN A 70 3.49 4.61 -9.20
CA ASN A 70 4.40 3.47 -9.31
C ASN A 70 4.78 2.85 -7.95
N ILE A 71 3.79 2.68 -7.08
CA ILE A 71 3.95 2.00 -5.78
C ILE A 71 4.03 0.50 -6.03
N ASP A 72 5.13 -0.13 -5.60
CA ASP A 72 5.30 -1.58 -5.74
C ASP A 72 4.46 -2.34 -4.70
N TYR A 73 4.52 -1.90 -3.43
CA TYR A 73 3.88 -2.64 -2.33
C TYR A 73 3.16 -1.74 -1.33
N ASN A 74 2.01 -2.20 -0.86
CA ASN A 74 1.41 -1.68 0.37
C ASN A 74 1.66 -2.68 1.52
N ILE A 75 2.45 -2.28 2.51
CA ILE A 75 2.72 -3.10 3.69
C ILE A 75 1.61 -2.84 4.72
N ILE A 76 0.69 -3.77 4.81
CA ILE A 76 -0.43 -3.71 5.75
C ILE A 76 0.02 -4.30 7.09
N VAL A 77 0.31 -3.42 8.04
CA VAL A 77 0.72 -3.79 9.39
C VAL A 77 -0.52 -4.02 10.24
N THR A 78 -0.74 -5.26 10.66
CA THR A 78 -1.87 -5.64 11.50
C THR A 78 -1.38 -6.30 12.79
N SER A 79 -1.89 -5.83 13.94
CA SER A 79 -1.58 -6.45 15.23
C SER A 79 -2.57 -7.56 15.54
N LEU A 80 -2.12 -8.57 16.28
CA LEU A 80 -3.00 -9.61 16.78
C LEU A 80 -3.69 -9.21 18.10
N LYS A 81 -3.04 -8.28 18.85
CA LYS A 81 -3.55 -7.81 20.15
C LYS A 81 -2.97 -6.44 20.50
N LYS A 82 -3.76 -5.55 21.11
CA LYS A 82 -3.37 -4.19 21.54
C LYS A 82 -2.77 -3.32 20.42
N PRO A 83 -3.57 -2.92 19.41
CA PRO A 83 -5.01 -3.08 19.30
C PRO A 83 -5.40 -4.49 18.85
N ASP A 84 -6.65 -4.87 19.11
CA ASP A 84 -7.18 -6.18 18.72
C ASP A 84 -7.21 -6.31 17.20
N PHE A 85 -7.09 -7.55 16.75
CA PHE A 85 -7.12 -7.87 15.33
C PHE A 85 -8.46 -7.47 14.70
N ASN A 86 -8.38 -6.71 13.62
CA ASN A 86 -9.54 -6.24 12.87
C ASN A 86 -9.48 -6.80 11.43
N SER A 87 -10.22 -7.88 11.19
CA SER A 87 -10.29 -8.51 9.87
C SER A 87 -10.90 -7.60 8.81
N THR A 88 -11.88 -6.78 9.21
CA THR A 88 -12.56 -5.87 8.28
C THR A 88 -11.63 -4.79 7.77
N LEU A 89 -10.83 -4.19 8.65
CA LEU A 89 -9.82 -3.20 8.24
C LEU A 89 -8.73 -3.85 7.38
N LEU A 90 -8.28 -5.06 7.76
CA LEU A 90 -7.29 -5.80 6.96
C LEU A 90 -7.78 -6.04 5.55
N ASP A 91 -8.99 -6.58 5.41
CA ASP A 91 -9.58 -6.89 4.11
C ASP A 91 -9.88 -5.64 3.29
N LYS A 92 -10.31 -4.55 3.94
CA LYS A 92 -10.50 -3.24 3.29
C LYS A 92 -9.20 -2.73 2.68
N LEU A 93 -8.10 -2.73 3.44
CA LEU A 93 -6.79 -2.27 2.96
C LEU A 93 -6.24 -3.18 1.85
N ILE A 94 -6.49 -4.49 1.92
CA ILE A 94 -6.17 -5.43 0.84
C ILE A 94 -6.96 -5.06 -0.42
N SER A 95 -8.29 -4.92 -0.32
CA SER A 95 -9.15 -4.62 -1.45
C SER A 95 -8.79 -3.29 -2.12
N ILE A 96 -8.55 -2.23 -1.34
CA ILE A 96 -8.11 -0.95 -1.89
C ILE A 96 -6.78 -1.10 -2.63
N SER A 97 -5.83 -1.86 -2.08
CA SER A 97 -4.54 -2.08 -2.73
C SER A 97 -4.69 -2.82 -4.07
N GLU A 98 -5.49 -3.89 -4.10
CA GLU A 98 -5.78 -4.66 -5.31
C GLU A 98 -6.49 -3.82 -6.39
N ILE A 99 -7.48 -3.00 -5.99
CA ILE A 99 -8.21 -2.11 -6.92
C ILE A 99 -7.27 -1.08 -7.54
N LYS A 100 -6.30 -0.59 -6.76
CA LYS A 100 -5.31 0.40 -7.21
C LYS A 100 -4.09 -0.25 -7.88
N ASN A 101 -4.11 -1.55 -8.13
CA ASN A 101 -2.99 -2.30 -8.72
C ASN A 101 -1.69 -2.16 -7.92
N ILE A 102 -1.79 -2.16 -6.60
CA ILE A 102 -0.67 -2.14 -5.65
C ILE A 102 -0.63 -3.49 -4.94
N GLU A 103 0.50 -4.20 -4.97
CA GLU A 103 0.58 -5.51 -4.32
C GLU A 103 0.58 -5.39 -2.79
N PRO A 104 -0.40 -6.00 -2.07
CA PRO A 104 -0.44 -5.97 -0.63
C PRO A 104 0.51 -7.00 -0.01
N ILE A 105 1.27 -6.56 1.01
CA ILE A 105 2.06 -7.43 1.88
C ILE A 105 1.49 -7.39 3.29
N LEU A 106 1.13 -8.53 3.84
CA LEU A 106 0.53 -8.64 5.17
C LEU A 106 1.62 -8.85 6.22
N LEU A 107 1.78 -7.90 7.14
CA LEU A 107 2.74 -7.97 8.23
C LEU A 107 2.03 -8.10 9.57
N PHE A 108 2.00 -9.33 10.11
CA PHE A 108 1.43 -9.61 11.44
C PHE A 108 2.42 -9.31 12.55
N THR A 109 1.96 -8.54 13.54
CA THR A 109 2.77 -8.06 14.67
C THR A 109 2.22 -8.51 16.01
N LYS A 110 3.00 -8.30 17.07
CA LYS A 110 2.61 -8.57 18.46
C LYS A 110 2.16 -10.01 18.75
N LEU A 111 2.83 -10.96 18.09
CA LEU A 111 2.61 -12.39 18.28
C LEU A 111 2.96 -12.85 19.72
N ASP A 112 3.74 -12.05 20.43
CA ASP A 112 4.15 -12.23 21.82
C ASP A 112 3.04 -11.96 22.84
N LEU A 113 1.99 -11.23 22.41
CA LEU A 113 0.87 -10.87 23.29
C LEU A 113 -0.30 -11.88 23.26
N VAL A 114 -0.27 -12.86 22.36
CA VAL A 114 -1.33 -13.86 22.20
C VAL A 114 -0.97 -15.16 22.90
N ASN A 115 -1.96 -15.85 23.46
CA ASN A 115 -1.79 -17.15 24.07
C ASN A 115 -1.64 -18.27 23.00
N ARG A 116 -1.39 -19.51 23.43
CA ARG A 116 -1.16 -20.64 22.51
C ARG A 116 -2.36 -20.99 21.63
N SER A 117 -3.58 -20.90 22.16
CA SER A 117 -4.81 -21.16 21.41
C SER A 117 -5.01 -20.11 20.33
N GLU A 118 -5.01 -18.83 20.73
CA GLU A 118 -5.12 -17.68 19.82
C GLU A 118 -4.04 -17.75 18.72
N LEU A 119 -2.79 -18.08 19.09
CA LEU A 119 -1.70 -18.21 18.12
C LEU A 119 -1.95 -19.31 17.08
N LYS A 120 -2.59 -20.42 17.47
CA LYS A 120 -2.97 -21.50 16.55
C LYS A 120 -3.97 -21.01 15.51
N GLU A 121 -5.01 -20.29 15.93
CA GLU A 121 -6.03 -19.71 15.07
C GLU A 121 -5.41 -18.67 14.11
N PHE A 122 -4.59 -17.75 14.61
CA PHE A 122 -3.91 -16.77 13.77
C PHE A 122 -2.93 -17.41 12.78
N LYS A 123 -2.28 -18.54 13.14
CA LYS A 123 -1.45 -19.29 12.17
C LYS A 123 -2.30 -19.89 11.04
N GLN A 124 -3.50 -20.37 11.33
CA GLN A 124 -4.44 -20.85 10.29
C GLN A 124 -4.88 -19.69 9.38
N LEU A 125 -5.23 -18.53 9.95
CA LEU A 125 -5.55 -17.33 9.21
C LEU A 125 -4.40 -16.89 8.29
N MET A 126 -3.18 -16.80 8.82
CA MET A 126 -1.99 -16.48 8.02
C MET A 126 -1.73 -17.49 6.90
N LYS A 127 -1.98 -18.80 7.16
CA LYS A 127 -1.86 -19.85 6.15
C LYS A 127 -2.90 -19.66 5.05
N TYR A 128 -4.13 -19.29 5.41
CA TYR A 128 -5.18 -19.00 4.44
C TYR A 128 -4.78 -17.85 3.51
N TYR A 129 -4.39 -16.68 4.04
CA TYR A 129 -3.97 -15.58 3.18
C TYR A 129 -2.81 -15.94 2.25
N LYS A 130 -1.88 -16.80 2.70
CA LYS A 130 -0.82 -17.33 1.83
C LYS A 130 -1.36 -18.23 0.74
N SER A 131 -2.32 -19.11 1.05
CA SER A 131 -2.88 -20.06 0.06
C SER A 131 -3.63 -19.36 -1.06
N ILE A 132 -4.20 -18.18 -0.81
CA ILE A 132 -4.84 -17.34 -1.83
C ILE A 132 -3.87 -16.37 -2.51
N GLY A 133 -2.54 -16.50 -2.27
CA GLY A 133 -1.49 -15.83 -3.02
C GLY A 133 -1.00 -14.51 -2.43
N TYR A 134 -1.23 -14.21 -1.15
CA TYR A 134 -0.64 -13.03 -0.50
C TYR A 134 0.72 -13.30 0.13
N ASN A 135 1.60 -12.31 0.06
CA ASN A 135 2.85 -12.29 0.81
C ASN A 135 2.57 -12.01 2.28
N VAL A 136 2.79 -13.02 3.15
CA VAL A 136 2.50 -12.92 4.59
C VAL A 136 3.78 -13.07 5.41
N PHE A 137 4.07 -12.06 6.23
CA PHE A 137 5.21 -11.99 7.12
C PHE A 137 4.78 -11.79 8.57
N THR A 138 5.73 -12.02 9.47
CA THR A 138 5.62 -11.69 10.89
C THR A 138 6.80 -10.84 11.29
N ASN A 139 6.70 -10.13 12.42
CA ASN A 139 7.81 -9.34 12.97
C ASN A 139 9.10 -10.14 13.23
N LYS A 140 9.05 -11.48 13.22
CA LYS A 140 10.24 -12.37 13.31
C LYS A 140 10.95 -12.56 11.96
N LYS A 141 10.32 -12.24 10.84
CA LYS A 141 10.84 -12.47 9.48
C LYS A 141 11.20 -11.19 8.71
N ILE A 142 11.50 -10.11 9.42
CA ILE A 142 11.78 -8.78 8.85
C ILE A 142 12.95 -8.82 7.84
N ASN A 143 13.99 -9.60 8.08
CA ASN A 143 15.13 -9.68 7.15
C ASN A 143 14.75 -10.23 5.76
N LYS A 144 13.80 -11.18 5.69
CA LYS A 144 13.27 -11.65 4.41
C LYS A 144 12.44 -10.57 3.72
N LEU A 145 11.64 -9.84 4.49
CA LEU A 145 10.85 -8.71 3.99
C LEU A 145 11.77 -7.61 3.45
N LYS A 146 12.83 -7.22 4.17
CA LYS A 146 13.82 -6.23 3.69
C LYS A 146 14.41 -6.59 2.32
N LYS A 147 14.73 -7.87 2.10
CA LYS A 147 15.27 -8.32 0.80
C LYS A 147 14.25 -8.14 -0.33
N LEU A 148 12.97 -8.41 -0.07
CA LEU A 148 11.88 -8.23 -1.04
C LEU A 148 11.68 -6.74 -1.38
N LEU A 149 11.82 -5.86 -0.39
CA LEU A 149 11.54 -4.42 -0.51
C LEU A 149 12.69 -3.61 -1.11
N ARG A 150 13.86 -4.22 -1.36
CA ARG A 150 15.02 -3.49 -1.86
C ARG A 150 14.74 -2.87 -3.23
N ASN A 151 15.05 -1.59 -3.38
CA ASN A 151 14.81 -0.76 -4.56
C ASN A 151 13.32 -0.65 -4.95
N LYS A 152 12.40 -0.82 -3.97
CA LYS A 152 10.96 -0.76 -4.16
C LYS A 152 10.37 0.49 -3.52
N ILE A 153 9.33 1.03 -4.15
CA ILE A 153 8.50 2.11 -3.58
C ILE A 153 7.39 1.44 -2.77
N VAL A 154 7.31 1.75 -1.48
CA VAL A 154 6.37 1.11 -0.58
C VAL A 154 5.59 2.11 0.24
N THR A 155 4.33 1.78 0.50
CA THR A 155 3.49 2.44 1.49
C THR A 155 3.33 1.56 2.72
N VAL A 156 3.04 2.16 3.88
CA VAL A 156 2.81 1.43 5.13
C VAL A 156 1.46 1.84 5.70
N SER A 157 0.54 0.91 5.74
CA SER A 157 -0.82 1.12 6.22
C SER A 157 -1.15 0.22 7.42
N GLY A 158 -2.31 0.42 8.03
CA GLY A 158 -2.77 -0.37 9.16
C GLY A 158 -3.18 0.48 10.36
N GLN A 159 -3.81 -0.17 11.33
CA GLN A 159 -4.38 0.45 12.52
C GLN A 159 -3.35 1.25 13.33
N THR A 160 -3.79 2.35 13.96
CA THR A 160 -2.96 3.08 14.92
C THR A 160 -2.53 2.14 16.04
N GLY A 161 -1.25 2.18 16.42
CA GLY A 161 -0.69 1.28 17.43
C GLY A 161 -0.38 -0.14 16.93
N ALA A 162 -0.63 -0.50 15.67
CA ALA A 162 -0.31 -1.84 15.13
C ALA A 162 1.20 -2.12 15.00
N GLY A 163 2.06 -1.11 15.14
CA GLY A 163 3.51 -1.27 15.08
C GLY A 163 4.16 -0.80 13.79
N LYS A 164 3.52 0.12 13.04
CA LYS A 164 4.07 0.71 11.80
C LYS A 164 5.43 1.36 12.02
N SER A 165 5.56 2.29 12.98
CA SER A 165 6.83 2.95 13.32
C SER A 165 7.89 1.96 13.81
N THR A 166 7.48 0.95 14.59
CA THR A 166 8.37 -0.14 15.02
C THR A 166 8.90 -0.95 13.83
N PHE A 167 8.06 -1.19 12.82
CA PHE A 167 8.49 -1.85 11.60
C PHE A 167 9.51 -0.99 10.84
N ILE A 168 9.24 0.30 10.65
CA ILE A 168 10.15 1.21 9.95
C ILE A 168 11.48 1.34 10.69
N ASN A 169 11.48 1.49 12.02
CA ASN A 169 12.71 1.50 12.83
C ASN A 169 13.52 0.20 12.70
N LYS A 170 12.86 -0.93 12.42
CA LYS A 170 13.57 -2.18 12.13
C LYS A 170 14.17 -2.23 10.72
N LEU A 171 13.74 -1.40 9.80
CA LEU A 171 14.37 -1.30 8.47
C LEU A 171 15.75 -0.65 8.57
N ASP A 172 15.91 0.36 9.44
CA ASP A 172 17.19 0.97 9.78
C ASP A 172 17.30 1.15 11.29
N LYS A 173 18.39 0.66 11.86
CA LYS A 173 18.66 0.76 13.31
C LYS A 173 18.98 2.18 13.78
N ASN A 174 19.40 3.06 12.87
CA ASN A 174 19.72 4.44 13.17
C ASN A 174 18.48 5.35 13.19
N LEU A 175 17.33 4.83 12.68
CA LEU A 175 16.06 5.53 12.75
C LEU A 175 15.47 5.41 14.15
N ASN A 176 15.17 6.55 14.76
CA ASN A 176 14.59 6.63 16.09
C ASN A 176 13.21 7.30 16.01
N LEU A 177 12.33 6.75 15.15
CA LEU A 177 10.98 7.27 14.95
C LEU A 177 10.15 7.08 16.22
N LYS A 178 9.64 8.17 16.78
CA LYS A 178 8.68 8.11 17.89
C LYS A 178 7.37 7.48 17.42
N THR A 179 6.69 6.75 18.30
CA THR A 179 5.60 5.83 17.98
C THR A 179 4.32 6.46 17.45
N ASN A 180 4.17 7.77 17.42
CA ASN A 180 2.88 8.41 17.13
C ASN A 180 2.74 9.02 15.73
N GLU A 181 3.81 9.46 15.07
CA GLU A 181 3.71 10.01 13.70
C GLU A 181 5.01 9.79 12.94
N ILE A 182 4.92 9.06 11.82
CA ILE A 182 6.05 8.83 10.91
C ILE A 182 6.51 10.17 10.32
N SER A 183 5.57 11.05 9.97
CA SER A 183 5.80 12.38 9.40
C SER A 183 6.48 13.36 10.34
N GLU A 184 6.07 13.43 11.62
CA GLU A 184 6.72 14.30 12.61
C GLU A 184 8.14 13.83 12.95
N SER A 185 8.33 12.51 12.97
CA SER A 185 9.61 11.90 13.35
C SER A 185 10.65 11.94 12.24
N LEU A 186 10.24 12.10 10.99
CA LEU A 186 11.14 12.30 9.83
C LEU A 186 11.44 13.78 9.56
N GLY A 187 11.16 14.68 10.54
CA GLY A 187 11.64 16.07 10.52
C GLY A 187 10.68 17.10 9.94
N ARG A 188 9.37 16.79 9.84
CA ARG A 188 8.34 17.78 9.44
C ARG A 188 7.80 18.51 10.66
N GLY A 189 8.11 19.80 10.76
CA GLY A 189 7.45 20.72 11.69
C GLY A 189 5.98 20.93 11.34
N LYS A 190 5.16 21.27 12.33
CA LYS A 190 3.68 21.41 12.30
C LYS A 190 3.07 22.35 11.23
N HIS A 191 3.85 23.09 10.44
CA HIS A 191 3.37 24.20 9.60
C HIS A 191 4.10 24.38 8.26
N THR A 192 4.59 23.32 7.60
CA THR A 192 5.18 23.50 6.27
C THR A 192 4.31 22.87 5.18
N THR A 193 4.15 23.61 4.10
CA THR A 193 3.52 23.27 2.81
C THR A 193 3.69 21.78 2.49
N ARG A 194 2.62 21.13 2.02
CA ARG A 194 2.52 19.70 1.70
C ARG A 194 3.65 19.25 0.74
N ILE A 195 4.82 18.97 1.29
CA ILE A 195 5.91 18.35 0.54
C ILE A 195 5.63 16.84 0.54
N VAL A 196 5.45 16.26 -0.64
CA VAL A 196 5.39 14.82 -0.83
C VAL A 196 6.81 14.35 -1.13
N GLU A 197 7.29 13.36 -0.39
CA GLU A 197 8.66 12.87 -0.49
C GLU A 197 8.73 11.36 -0.23
N LEU A 198 9.59 10.67 -1.00
CA LEU A 198 9.99 9.29 -0.73
C LEU A 198 11.22 9.27 0.16
N PHE A 199 11.11 8.66 1.32
CA PHE A 199 12.23 8.47 2.23
C PHE A 199 13.02 7.23 1.85
N ASN A 200 14.29 7.40 1.52
CA ASN A 200 15.18 6.27 1.26
C ASN A 200 15.71 5.69 2.57
N ILE A 201 15.28 4.49 2.91
CA ILE A 201 15.74 3.75 4.08
C ILE A 201 16.41 2.46 3.60
N ASN A 202 17.75 2.45 3.56
CA ASN A 202 18.55 1.29 3.11
C ASN A 202 18.12 0.76 1.73
N ASN A 203 17.95 1.67 0.76
CA ASN A 203 17.44 1.39 -0.59
C ASN A 203 15.99 0.87 -0.62
N ILE A 204 15.19 1.16 0.37
CA ILE A 204 13.74 1.00 0.37
C ILE A 204 13.14 2.40 0.35
N TYR A 205 12.31 2.70 -0.64
CA TYR A 205 11.67 4.00 -0.79
C TYR A 205 10.33 3.98 -0.08
N ILE A 206 10.28 4.54 1.13
CA ILE A 206 9.05 4.59 1.91
C ILE A 206 8.36 5.91 1.67
N MET A 207 7.11 5.83 1.31
CA MET A 207 6.24 6.98 1.27
C MET A 207 5.60 7.18 2.64
N ASP A 208 5.73 8.39 3.16
CA ASP A 208 4.93 8.83 4.29
C ASP A 208 3.49 9.09 3.83
N THR A 209 2.62 8.17 4.14
CA THR A 209 1.20 8.24 3.82
C THR A 209 0.35 8.47 5.07
N PRO A 210 0.37 9.68 5.66
CA PRO A 210 -0.64 9.99 6.66
C PRO A 210 -2.01 9.88 5.97
N GLY A 211 -2.84 8.94 6.45
CA GLY A 211 -4.17 8.74 5.92
C GLY A 211 -4.38 7.55 4.99
N PHE A 212 -3.37 6.80 4.54
CA PHE A 212 -3.63 5.57 3.76
C PHE A 212 -4.50 4.57 4.55
N SER A 213 -4.38 4.54 5.87
CA SER A 213 -5.26 3.74 6.73
C SER A 213 -6.70 4.28 6.84
N GLN A 214 -6.94 5.49 6.34
CA GLN A 214 -8.24 6.18 6.34
C GLN A 214 -8.86 6.26 4.94
N ILE A 215 -8.18 5.69 3.92
CA ILE A 215 -8.73 5.63 2.57
C ILE A 215 -10.00 4.77 2.61
N ASP A 216 -11.04 5.27 1.97
CA ASP A 216 -12.30 4.56 1.77
C ASP A 216 -12.49 4.22 0.30
N PHE A 217 -13.41 3.30 0.01
CA PHE A 217 -13.84 3.05 -1.36
C PHE A 217 -14.54 4.30 -1.91
N ASN A 218 -14.16 4.69 -3.12
CA ASN A 218 -14.91 5.69 -3.88
C ASN A 218 -15.97 4.99 -4.75
N LYS A 219 -16.80 5.77 -5.44
CA LYS A 219 -17.87 5.21 -6.30
C LYS A 219 -17.32 4.30 -7.40
N ASP A 220 -16.19 4.66 -7.99
CA ASP A 220 -15.55 3.91 -9.08
C ASP A 220 -14.89 2.61 -8.59
N ASP A 221 -14.64 2.51 -7.28
CA ASP A 221 -14.07 1.31 -6.68
C ASP A 221 -15.14 0.22 -6.44
N LEU A 222 -16.42 0.59 -6.27
CA LEU A 222 -17.49 -0.34 -5.90
C LEU A 222 -17.66 -1.48 -6.91
N ASP A 223 -17.56 -1.20 -8.21
CA ASP A 223 -17.67 -2.20 -9.27
C ASP A 223 -16.46 -3.14 -9.37
N LYS A 224 -15.36 -2.84 -8.64
CA LYS A 224 -14.11 -3.60 -8.63
C LYS A 224 -13.89 -4.39 -7.35
N ILE A 225 -14.80 -4.29 -6.38
CA ILE A 225 -14.64 -4.94 -5.07
C ILE A 225 -14.58 -6.47 -5.23
N ASP A 226 -15.41 -7.08 -6.07
CA ASP A 226 -15.41 -8.51 -6.35
C ASP A 226 -14.04 -8.98 -6.87
N TYR A 227 -13.48 -8.27 -7.85
CA TYR A 227 -12.15 -8.55 -8.40
C TYR A 227 -11.03 -8.40 -7.36
N SER A 228 -11.20 -7.56 -6.34
CA SER A 228 -10.20 -7.33 -5.29
C SER A 228 -10.03 -8.52 -4.33
N PHE A 229 -10.98 -9.46 -4.33
CA PHE A 229 -10.89 -10.72 -3.60
C PHE A 229 -10.27 -11.79 -4.50
N LYS A 230 -8.98 -12.11 -4.31
CA LYS A 230 -8.24 -13.06 -5.17
C LYS A 230 -8.94 -14.42 -5.30
N GLU A 231 -9.56 -14.87 -4.23
CA GLU A 231 -10.30 -16.13 -4.18
C GLU A 231 -11.57 -16.16 -5.05
N PHE A 232 -12.04 -14.99 -5.50
CA PHE A 232 -13.22 -14.88 -6.37
C PHE A 232 -12.85 -14.88 -7.85
N ARG A 233 -11.60 -14.53 -8.21
CA ARG A 233 -11.16 -14.36 -9.61
C ARG A 233 -11.32 -15.59 -10.49
N ASN A 234 -11.22 -16.79 -9.90
CA ASN A 234 -11.36 -18.07 -10.61
C ASN A 234 -12.70 -18.74 -10.28
N SER A 235 -13.73 -17.94 -9.98
CA SER A 235 -15.06 -18.46 -9.70
C SER A 235 -15.70 -19.03 -10.96
N ASN A 236 -16.35 -20.19 -10.82
CA ASN A 236 -17.12 -20.83 -11.90
C ASN A 236 -18.62 -20.65 -11.63
N CYS A 237 -19.08 -19.40 -11.60
CA CYS A 237 -20.48 -19.06 -11.41
C CYS A 237 -21.29 -19.29 -12.69
N GLN A 238 -22.59 -19.61 -12.55
CA GLN A 238 -23.50 -19.79 -13.69
C GLN A 238 -23.63 -18.51 -14.53
N PHE A 239 -23.56 -17.32 -13.91
CA PHE A 239 -23.70 -16.03 -14.57
C PHE A 239 -22.35 -15.31 -14.60
N LYS A 240 -22.01 -14.70 -15.74
CA LYS A 240 -20.74 -13.97 -15.93
C LYS A 240 -20.66 -12.68 -15.10
N ASP A 241 -21.81 -12.06 -14.84
CA ASP A 241 -21.99 -10.82 -14.08
C ASP A 241 -22.40 -11.08 -12.62
N CYS A 242 -22.16 -12.30 -12.11
CA CYS A 242 -22.50 -12.71 -10.77
C CYS A 242 -21.80 -11.82 -9.74
N LYS A 243 -22.56 -11.16 -8.89
CA LYS A 243 -22.05 -10.32 -7.78
C LYS A 243 -21.88 -11.09 -6.47
N HIS A 244 -22.06 -12.42 -6.50
CA HIS A 244 -21.87 -13.32 -5.35
C HIS A 244 -22.69 -12.95 -4.11
N LEU A 245 -23.90 -12.40 -4.29
CA LEU A 245 -24.79 -11.96 -3.21
C LEU A 245 -25.88 -12.97 -2.90
N LYS A 246 -26.63 -13.40 -3.91
CA LYS A 246 -27.76 -14.33 -3.77
C LYS A 246 -28.09 -15.08 -5.08
N GLU A 247 -27.21 -15.02 -6.05
CA GLU A 247 -27.42 -15.62 -7.36
C GLU A 247 -27.40 -17.16 -7.25
N LYS A 248 -28.41 -17.81 -7.84
CA LYS A 248 -28.41 -19.26 -7.95
C LYS A 248 -27.26 -19.76 -8.82
N GLY A 249 -26.60 -20.84 -8.40
CA GLY A 249 -25.43 -21.36 -9.10
C GLY A 249 -24.14 -20.53 -8.91
N CYS A 250 -24.12 -19.67 -7.88
CA CYS A 250 -22.89 -18.98 -7.48
C CYS A 250 -21.92 -19.95 -6.80
N SER A 251 -20.69 -20.01 -7.27
CA SER A 251 -19.65 -20.89 -6.72
C SER A 251 -18.94 -20.31 -5.48
N ILE A 252 -19.30 -19.10 -5.06
CA ILE A 252 -18.66 -18.38 -3.95
C ILE A 252 -19.49 -18.46 -2.68
N ILE A 253 -20.81 -18.28 -2.75
CA ILE A 253 -21.71 -18.09 -1.59
C ILE A 253 -21.54 -19.20 -0.53
N ASP A 254 -21.51 -20.46 -0.93
CA ASP A 254 -21.40 -21.61 -0.02
C ASP A 254 -20.03 -22.30 -0.10
N ASN A 255 -19.02 -21.61 -0.58
CA ASN A 255 -17.69 -22.20 -0.77
C ASN A 255 -16.95 -22.30 0.59
N LYS A 256 -16.87 -23.50 1.12
CA LYS A 256 -16.20 -23.81 2.41
C LYS A 256 -14.69 -23.51 2.42
N ASN A 257 -14.08 -23.33 1.26
CA ASN A 257 -12.68 -22.95 1.15
C ASN A 257 -12.45 -21.44 1.35
N ILE A 258 -13.51 -20.64 1.31
CA ILE A 258 -13.46 -19.21 1.56
C ILE A 258 -13.77 -18.95 3.04
N LEU A 259 -12.92 -18.17 3.70
CA LEU A 259 -13.18 -17.79 5.09
C LEU A 259 -14.47 -16.99 5.19
N LYS A 260 -15.35 -17.41 6.09
CA LYS A 260 -16.63 -16.71 6.32
C LYS A 260 -16.41 -15.22 6.58
N SER A 261 -15.42 -14.85 7.39
CA SER A 261 -15.08 -13.44 7.66
C SER A 261 -14.75 -12.66 6.41
N ARG A 262 -14.07 -13.27 5.42
CA ARG A 262 -13.75 -12.64 4.14
C ARG A 262 -15.01 -12.39 3.31
N TYR A 263 -15.86 -13.40 3.22
CA TYR A 263 -17.13 -13.25 2.52
C TYR A 263 -18.07 -12.23 3.20
N ASP A 264 -18.16 -12.23 4.54
CA ASP A 264 -18.93 -11.25 5.30
C ASP A 264 -18.40 -9.81 5.09
N ASN A 265 -17.07 -9.63 5.03
CA ASN A 265 -16.45 -8.35 4.72
C ASN A 265 -16.73 -7.90 3.28
N TYR A 266 -16.67 -8.82 2.32
CA TYR A 266 -17.06 -8.55 0.93
C TYR A 266 -18.49 -7.99 0.84
N ILE A 267 -19.47 -8.67 1.50
CA ILE A 267 -20.86 -8.20 1.56
C ILE A 267 -20.98 -6.80 2.14
N ARG A 268 -20.25 -6.50 3.22
CA ARG A 268 -20.22 -5.17 3.85
C ARG A 268 -19.70 -4.11 2.89
N PHE A 269 -18.62 -4.39 2.18
CA PHE A 269 -17.99 -3.43 1.27
C PHE A 269 -18.90 -3.10 0.09
N ILE A 270 -19.57 -4.10 -0.50
CA ILE A 270 -20.53 -3.87 -1.60
C ILE A 270 -21.76 -3.09 -1.14
N LYS A 271 -22.23 -3.30 0.09
CA LYS A 271 -23.37 -2.58 0.65
C LYS A 271 -23.04 -1.14 1.04
N GLY A 272 -21.77 -0.75 1.00
CA GLY A 272 -21.32 0.57 1.39
C GLY A 272 -21.45 0.83 2.90
N ASP A 273 -21.47 -0.23 3.72
CA ASP A 273 -21.44 -0.10 5.18
C ASP A 273 -20.12 0.57 5.56
N ASN A 274 -20.19 1.87 5.88
CA ASN A 274 -19.05 2.68 6.28
C ASN A 274 -18.41 2.06 7.51
N ILE A 275 -17.23 1.50 7.31
CA ILE A 275 -16.37 1.02 8.38
C ILE A 275 -15.61 2.24 8.89
N ARG A 276 -16.22 2.95 9.83
CA ARG A 276 -15.56 3.99 10.62
C ARG A 276 -14.65 3.38 11.68
#